data_bf309fa1aac2fd72439a6112f4273581
#
_entry.id   bf309fa1aac2fd72439a6112f4273581
#
_cell.length_a   1.000
_cell.length_b   1.000
_cell.length_c   1.000
_cell.angle_alpha   90.00
_cell.angle_beta   90.00
_cell.angle_gamma   90.00
#
_symmetry.space_group_name_H-M   'P 1'
#
loop_
_entity.id
_entity.type
_entity.pdbx_description
1 polymer ?
#
loop_
_entity_poly.entity_id
_entity_poly.type
_entity_poly.pdbx_seq_one_letter_code
_entity_poly.pdbx_strand_id
1 'polypeptide(L)'
;MAKAYLHINFGQVPALVAQARAAGARTSDFELLTRVLATLGSATPAGKLTAQLLTWNGFARALARFHQRYDLLLTPTLAHPPIRHGQGDPTAAEQAVLNLLDRVGLLALLTRLGLLDSTVDKIARDSLQYVPFTQLANLTGTPAMSVPLHWTADGLPLGVQFVARFGEEDRLLQLAAQLETAQPWFARLPAWVMQG
;
A
#
# COMPACT_ATOMS: atom_id res chain seq x y z
N MET A 1 6.91 -1.56 -10.04
CA MET A 1 5.77 -1.94 -9.20
C MET A 1 5.27 -0.76 -8.37
N ALA A 2 6.10 -0.10 -7.56
CA ALA A 2 5.69 1.05 -6.71
C ALA A 2 4.91 2.14 -7.47
N LYS A 3 5.37 2.55 -8.66
CA LYS A 3 4.65 3.52 -9.50
C LYS A 3 3.24 3.05 -9.88
N ALA A 4 3.10 1.80 -10.31
CA ALA A 4 1.79 1.24 -10.66
C ALA A 4 0.87 1.18 -9.44
N TYR A 5 1.40 0.82 -8.27
CA TYR A 5 0.66 0.81 -7.02
C TYR A 5 0.18 2.21 -6.60
N LEU A 6 1.03 3.23 -6.71
CA LEU A 6 0.62 4.61 -6.42
C LEU A 6 -0.52 5.09 -7.35
N HIS A 7 -0.50 4.67 -8.62
CA HIS A 7 -1.56 5.04 -9.57
C HIS A 7 -2.92 4.40 -9.26
N ILE A 8 -2.98 3.32 -8.45
CA ILE A 8 -4.26 2.85 -7.89
C ILE A 8 -4.88 3.97 -7.04
N ASN A 9 -4.08 4.55 -6.14
CA ASN A 9 -4.55 5.61 -5.26
C ASN A 9 -4.97 6.84 -6.06
N PHE A 10 -4.30 7.16 -7.16
CA PHE A 10 -4.70 8.26 -8.05
C PHE A 10 -6.05 8.01 -8.75
N GLY A 11 -6.45 6.76 -8.93
CA GLY A 11 -7.79 6.42 -9.42
C GLY A 11 -8.84 6.39 -8.32
N GLN A 12 -8.52 5.75 -7.20
CA GLN A 12 -9.48 5.46 -6.12
C GLN A 12 -9.74 6.65 -5.19
N VAL A 13 -8.68 7.34 -4.73
CA VAL A 13 -8.82 8.40 -3.72
C VAL A 13 -9.69 9.57 -4.21
N PRO A 14 -9.56 10.09 -5.46
CA PRO A 14 -10.47 11.11 -5.95
C PRO A 14 -11.93 10.66 -5.97
N ALA A 15 -12.19 9.42 -6.37
CA ALA A 15 -13.55 8.87 -6.42
C ALA A 15 -14.16 8.75 -5.01
N LEU A 16 -13.40 8.24 -4.03
CA LEU A 16 -13.82 8.13 -2.64
C LEU A 16 -14.07 9.51 -2.00
N VAL A 17 -13.19 10.48 -2.27
CA VAL A 17 -13.37 11.87 -1.81
C VAL A 17 -14.61 12.50 -2.43
N ALA A 18 -14.87 12.27 -3.73
CA ALA A 18 -16.08 12.76 -4.40
C ALA A 18 -17.34 12.14 -3.78
N GLN A 19 -17.34 10.83 -3.52
CA GLN A 19 -18.43 10.14 -2.85
C GLN A 19 -18.69 10.66 -1.44
N ALA A 20 -17.65 10.85 -0.63
CA ALA A 20 -17.78 11.41 0.71
C ALA A 20 -18.32 12.83 0.69
N ARG A 21 -17.88 13.66 -0.26
CA ARG A 21 -18.42 15.02 -0.45
C ARG A 21 -19.89 15.01 -0.83
N ALA A 22 -20.32 14.11 -1.69
CA ALA A 22 -21.73 13.93 -2.03
C ALA A 22 -22.57 13.52 -0.80
N ALA A 23 -21.96 12.84 0.17
CA ALA A 23 -22.56 12.51 1.47
C ALA A 23 -22.44 13.64 2.53
N GLY A 24 -21.92 14.82 2.17
CA GLY A 24 -21.85 16.00 3.04
C GLY A 24 -20.49 16.27 3.68
N ALA A 25 -19.44 15.51 3.39
CA ALA A 25 -18.11 15.76 3.92
C ALA A 25 -17.51 17.07 3.38
N ARG A 26 -16.85 17.83 4.26
CA ARG A 26 -16.16 19.09 3.95
C ARG A 26 -14.69 18.83 3.65
N THR A 27 -14.03 19.79 3.01
CA THR A 27 -12.58 19.71 2.74
C THR A 27 -11.75 19.58 4.02
N SER A 28 -12.21 20.17 5.14
CA SER A 28 -11.58 20.08 6.46
C SER A 28 -11.62 18.67 7.07
N ASP A 29 -12.52 17.82 6.61
CA ASP A 29 -12.71 16.48 7.17
C ASP A 29 -11.69 15.47 6.58
N PHE A 30 -10.91 15.90 5.58
CA PHE A 30 -9.86 15.10 4.97
C PHE A 30 -8.47 15.53 5.41
N GLU A 31 -7.64 14.59 5.74
CA GLU A 31 -6.22 14.83 6.00
C GLU A 31 -5.50 15.39 4.77
N LEU A 32 -4.38 16.08 5.00
CA LEU A 32 -3.58 16.68 3.93
C LEU A 32 -3.20 15.68 2.85
N LEU A 33 -2.71 14.50 3.24
CA LEU A 33 -2.28 13.46 2.29
C LEU A 33 -3.45 13.01 1.40
N THR A 34 -4.63 12.79 1.97
CA THR A 34 -5.84 12.43 1.23
C THR A 34 -6.21 13.49 0.20
N ARG A 35 -6.15 14.77 0.58
CA ARG A 35 -6.43 15.90 -0.33
C ARG A 35 -5.41 15.98 -1.46
N VAL A 36 -4.13 15.86 -1.13
CA VAL A 36 -3.04 15.87 -2.12
C VAL A 36 -3.20 14.72 -3.12
N LEU A 37 -3.45 13.50 -2.65
CA LEU A 37 -3.69 12.34 -3.52
C LEU A 37 -4.94 12.53 -4.41
N ALA A 38 -6.01 13.11 -3.85
CA ALA A 38 -7.22 13.42 -4.62
C ALA A 38 -6.94 14.46 -5.72
N THR A 39 -6.16 15.51 -5.40
CA THR A 39 -5.76 16.54 -6.35
C THR A 39 -4.87 15.97 -7.46
N LEU A 40 -3.82 15.22 -7.10
CA LEU A 40 -2.91 14.57 -8.05
C LEU A 40 -3.67 13.59 -8.96
N GLY A 41 -4.54 12.78 -8.37
CA GLY A 41 -5.34 11.81 -9.11
C GLY A 41 -6.32 12.46 -10.08
N SER A 42 -7.07 13.48 -9.64
CA SER A 42 -8.01 14.23 -10.48
C SER A 42 -7.32 14.99 -11.63
N ALA A 43 -6.07 15.39 -11.43
CA ALA A 43 -5.27 16.09 -12.43
C ALA A 43 -4.53 15.13 -13.38
N THR A 44 -4.43 13.84 -13.04
CA THR A 44 -3.75 12.84 -13.88
C THR A 44 -4.59 12.51 -15.13
N PRO A 45 -4.04 12.62 -16.34
CA PRO A 45 -4.76 12.28 -17.57
C PRO A 45 -5.22 10.82 -17.57
N ALA A 46 -6.45 10.56 -18.02
CA ALA A 46 -7.05 9.21 -18.06
C ALA A 46 -6.20 8.20 -18.86
N GLY A 47 -5.59 8.62 -19.96
CA GLY A 47 -4.68 7.77 -20.74
C GLY A 47 -3.46 7.30 -19.95
N LYS A 48 -2.92 8.15 -19.08
CA LYS A 48 -1.79 7.79 -18.20
C LYS A 48 -2.21 6.76 -17.14
N LEU A 49 -3.39 6.93 -16.56
CA LEU A 49 -3.95 5.96 -15.62
C LEU A 49 -4.21 4.62 -16.31
N THR A 50 -4.82 4.63 -17.49
CA THR A 50 -5.09 3.43 -18.29
C THR A 50 -3.81 2.67 -18.66
N ALA A 51 -2.74 3.37 -19.03
CA ALA A 51 -1.44 2.76 -19.32
C ALA A 51 -0.87 2.02 -18.09
N GLN A 52 -1.07 2.54 -16.88
CA GLN A 52 -0.68 1.85 -15.65
C GLN A 52 -1.54 0.60 -15.40
N LEU A 53 -2.84 0.67 -15.63
CA LEU A 53 -3.75 -0.50 -15.53
C LEU A 53 -3.30 -1.64 -16.45
N LEU A 54 -2.89 -1.33 -17.67
CA LEU A 54 -2.35 -2.34 -18.60
C LEU A 54 -1.05 -2.96 -18.08
N THR A 55 -0.23 -2.20 -17.38
CA THR A 55 0.99 -2.69 -16.74
C THR A 55 0.69 -3.71 -15.63
N TRP A 56 -0.41 -3.52 -14.88
CA TRP A 56 -0.83 -4.47 -13.83
C TRP A 56 -1.11 -5.87 -14.37
N ASN A 57 -1.75 -5.96 -15.53
CA ASN A 57 -1.97 -7.23 -16.21
C ASN A 57 -0.65 -7.99 -16.48
N GLY A 58 0.46 -7.25 -16.66
CA GLY A 58 1.80 -7.82 -16.78
C GLY A 58 2.24 -8.53 -15.49
N PHE A 59 2.01 -7.91 -14.33
CA PHE A 59 2.31 -8.52 -13.03
C PHE A 59 1.44 -9.75 -12.76
N ALA A 60 0.13 -9.66 -13.03
CA ALA A 60 -0.78 -10.78 -12.85
C ALA A 60 -0.38 -11.99 -13.72
N ARG A 61 -0.04 -11.77 -14.99
CA ARG A 61 0.44 -12.85 -15.88
C ARG A 61 1.76 -13.42 -15.42
N ALA A 62 2.69 -12.61 -14.90
CA ALA A 62 3.96 -13.09 -14.39
C ALA A 62 3.77 -13.97 -13.16
N LEU A 63 2.91 -13.55 -12.22
CA LEU A 63 2.58 -14.32 -11.03
C LEU A 63 1.83 -15.62 -11.39
N ALA A 64 0.90 -15.56 -12.34
CA ALA A 64 0.20 -16.75 -12.82
C ALA A 64 1.16 -17.79 -13.43
N ARG A 65 2.18 -17.35 -14.20
CA ARG A 65 3.23 -18.28 -14.68
C ARG A 65 4.07 -18.88 -13.57
N PHE A 66 4.41 -18.08 -12.54
CA PHE A 66 5.12 -18.59 -11.36
C PHE A 66 4.31 -19.69 -10.67
N HIS A 67 3.02 -19.47 -10.49
CA HIS A 67 2.12 -20.44 -9.86
C HIS A 67 1.80 -21.70 -10.71
N GLN A 68 2.23 -21.76 -11.97
CA GLN A 68 2.19 -23.02 -12.72
C GLN A 68 3.18 -24.07 -12.16
N ARG A 69 4.22 -23.63 -11.47
CA ARG A 69 5.28 -24.49 -10.91
C ARG A 69 5.32 -24.51 -9.39
N TYR A 70 4.83 -23.45 -8.75
CA TYR A 70 4.93 -23.25 -7.31
C TYR A 70 3.54 -22.95 -6.74
N ASP A 71 3.22 -23.57 -5.63
CA ASP A 71 1.92 -23.40 -4.99
C ASP A 71 1.82 -22.05 -4.27
N LEU A 72 2.90 -21.62 -3.65
CA LEU A 72 2.95 -20.41 -2.83
C LEU A 72 4.19 -19.58 -3.15
N LEU A 73 4.03 -18.26 -3.13
CA LEU A 73 5.14 -17.32 -3.10
C LEU A 73 5.33 -16.86 -1.66
N LEU A 74 6.53 -17.09 -1.12
CA LEU A 74 6.92 -16.67 0.22
C LEU A 74 7.86 -15.47 0.16
N THR A 75 7.55 -14.44 0.95
CA THR A 75 8.37 -13.24 1.08
C THR A 75 8.33 -12.73 2.52
N PRO A 76 9.26 -11.86 2.95
CA PRO A 76 9.02 -11.05 4.13
C PRO A 76 7.78 -10.17 3.91
N THR A 77 7.04 -9.84 4.97
CA THR A 77 5.96 -8.85 4.88
C THR A 77 6.54 -7.44 4.75
N LEU A 78 7.55 -7.12 5.56
CA LEU A 78 8.27 -5.85 5.55
C LEU A 78 9.71 -6.07 5.05
N ALA A 79 10.28 -5.09 4.36
CA ALA A 79 11.69 -5.11 3.94
C ALA A 79 12.65 -4.79 5.09
N HIS A 80 12.15 -4.13 6.13
CA HIS A 80 12.88 -3.69 7.32
C HIS A 80 12.04 -3.95 8.57
N PRO A 81 12.61 -3.94 9.78
CA PRO A 81 11.83 -3.92 11.01
C PRO A 81 10.82 -2.76 11.00
N PRO A 82 9.72 -2.86 11.78
CA PRO A 82 8.71 -1.80 11.85
C PRO A 82 9.33 -0.42 12.11
N ILE A 83 8.90 0.58 11.36
CA ILE A 83 9.34 1.96 11.54
C ILE A 83 8.69 2.58 12.77
N ARG A 84 9.32 3.61 13.34
CA ARG A 84 8.74 4.35 14.46
C ARG A 84 7.62 5.27 13.98
N HIS A 85 6.65 5.57 14.86
CA HIS A 85 5.63 6.57 14.60
C HIS A 85 6.26 7.91 14.20
N GLY A 86 5.73 8.54 13.16
CA GLY A 86 6.27 9.80 12.61
C GLY A 86 7.51 9.65 11.73
N GLN A 87 8.08 8.47 11.64
CA GLN A 87 9.23 8.23 10.76
C GLN A 87 8.78 8.23 9.30
N GLY A 88 9.26 9.20 8.53
CA GLY A 88 8.89 9.37 7.11
C GLY A 88 7.67 10.29 6.90
N ASP A 89 7.07 10.82 7.96
CA ASP A 89 6.05 11.85 7.82
C ASP A 89 6.67 13.15 7.28
N PRO A 90 5.92 13.90 6.44
CA PRO A 90 6.37 15.20 5.98
C PRO A 90 6.59 16.15 7.15
N THR A 91 7.67 16.92 7.12
CA THR A 91 7.95 17.96 8.10
C THR A 91 6.85 19.04 8.09
N ALA A 92 6.73 19.83 9.16
CA ALA A 92 5.76 20.91 9.24
C ALA A 92 5.91 21.93 8.07
N ALA A 93 7.14 22.19 7.64
CA ALA A 93 7.44 23.07 6.50
C ALA A 93 6.93 22.46 5.18
N GLU A 94 7.20 21.18 4.94
CA GLU A 94 6.70 20.46 3.75
C GLU A 94 5.18 20.40 3.73
N GLN A 95 4.54 20.14 4.87
CA GLN A 95 3.08 20.19 5.00
C GLN A 95 2.51 21.56 4.68
N ALA A 96 3.15 22.64 5.15
CA ALA A 96 2.72 24.01 4.85
C ALA A 96 2.82 24.32 3.35
N VAL A 97 3.93 23.91 2.70
CA VAL A 97 4.12 24.09 1.26
C VAL A 97 3.08 23.29 0.47
N LEU A 98 2.86 22.02 0.80
CA LEU A 98 1.85 21.18 0.14
C LEU A 98 0.44 21.76 0.30
N ASN A 99 0.09 22.23 1.50
CA ASN A 99 -1.19 22.88 1.75
C ASN A 99 -1.36 24.16 0.89
N LEU A 100 -0.32 24.97 0.77
CA LEU A 100 -0.37 26.17 -0.05
C LEU A 100 -0.56 25.82 -1.52
N LEU A 101 0.25 24.92 -2.06
CA LEU A 101 0.18 24.48 -3.45
C LEU A 101 -1.19 23.90 -3.81
N ASP A 102 -1.76 23.10 -2.88
CA ASP A 102 -3.09 22.52 -3.05
C ASP A 102 -4.17 23.61 -3.06
N ARG A 103 -4.13 24.54 -2.10
CA ARG A 103 -5.12 25.63 -1.97
C ARG A 103 -5.14 26.57 -3.16
N VAL A 104 -3.98 26.91 -3.73
CA VAL A 104 -3.89 27.83 -4.89
C VAL A 104 -4.07 27.12 -6.23
N GLY A 105 -4.32 25.80 -6.24
CA GLY A 105 -4.51 25.00 -7.45
C GLY A 105 -3.25 24.73 -8.24
N LEU A 106 -2.08 25.16 -7.76
CA LEU A 106 -0.79 25.00 -8.46
C LEU A 106 -0.39 23.53 -8.52
N LEU A 107 -0.71 22.74 -7.50
CA LEU A 107 -0.45 21.30 -7.48
C LEU A 107 -1.14 20.59 -8.67
N ALA A 108 -2.42 20.88 -8.91
CA ALA A 108 -3.17 20.33 -10.03
C ALA A 108 -2.60 20.77 -11.38
N LEU A 109 -2.21 22.05 -11.53
CA LEU A 109 -1.63 22.59 -12.75
C LEU A 109 -0.30 21.90 -13.08
N LEU A 110 0.62 21.81 -12.12
CA LEU A 110 1.92 21.17 -12.29
C LEU A 110 1.79 19.69 -12.65
N THR A 111 0.78 18.99 -12.04
CA THR A 111 0.49 17.60 -12.37
C THR A 111 0.00 17.44 -13.81
N ARG A 112 -0.91 18.31 -14.28
CA ARG A 112 -1.42 18.29 -15.65
C ARG A 112 -0.31 18.53 -16.67
N LEU A 113 0.64 19.37 -16.35
CA LEU A 113 1.82 19.65 -17.17
C LEU A 113 2.90 18.56 -17.11
N GLY A 114 2.74 17.54 -16.25
CA GLY A 114 3.71 16.45 -16.08
C GLY A 114 5.00 16.85 -15.33
N LEU A 115 5.04 18.06 -14.77
CA LEU A 115 6.23 18.59 -14.09
C LEU A 115 6.51 17.93 -12.74
N LEU A 116 5.55 17.20 -12.19
CA LEU A 116 5.69 16.47 -10.92
C LEU A 116 5.98 14.98 -11.06
N ASP A 117 6.07 14.45 -12.29
CA ASP A 117 6.18 13.01 -12.51
C ASP A 117 7.40 12.38 -11.82
N SER A 118 8.57 13.00 -11.94
CA SER A 118 9.79 12.52 -11.27
C SER A 118 9.70 12.59 -9.74
N THR A 119 9.07 13.65 -9.22
CA THR A 119 8.85 13.83 -7.79
C THR A 119 7.87 12.79 -7.25
N VAL A 120 6.77 12.55 -7.95
CA VAL A 120 5.79 11.50 -7.63
C VAL A 120 6.44 10.12 -7.66
N ASP A 121 7.26 9.83 -8.68
CA ASP A 121 7.98 8.57 -8.78
C ASP A 121 8.99 8.38 -7.63
N LYS A 122 9.66 9.44 -7.19
CA LYS A 122 10.55 9.42 -6.02
C LYS A 122 9.78 9.15 -4.74
N ILE A 123 8.71 9.91 -4.48
CA ILE A 123 7.85 9.72 -3.30
C ILE A 123 7.30 8.30 -3.25
N ALA A 124 6.85 7.75 -4.39
CA ALA A 124 6.36 6.38 -4.46
C ALA A 124 7.44 5.37 -4.03
N ARG A 125 8.67 5.53 -4.50
CA ARG A 125 9.77 4.64 -4.09
C ARG A 125 10.10 4.77 -2.62
N ASP A 126 10.24 6.00 -2.14
CA ASP A 126 10.64 6.29 -0.76
C ASP A 126 9.57 5.84 0.26
N SER A 127 8.29 6.04 -0.05
CA SER A 127 7.18 5.62 0.82
C SER A 127 6.95 4.10 0.79
N LEU A 128 7.15 3.46 -0.36
CA LEU A 128 6.82 2.04 -0.56
C LEU A 128 8.02 1.10 -0.40
N GLN A 129 9.23 1.63 -0.09
CA GLN A 129 10.43 0.81 0.12
C GLN A 129 10.32 -0.13 1.32
N TYR A 130 9.52 0.23 2.31
CA TYR A 130 9.30 -0.59 3.51
C TYR A 130 8.36 -1.77 3.27
N VAL A 131 7.51 -1.69 2.26
CA VAL A 131 6.47 -2.68 1.92
C VAL A 131 6.53 -3.12 0.45
N PRO A 132 7.70 -3.46 -0.11
CA PRO A 132 7.85 -3.74 -1.54
C PRO A 132 7.14 -5.02 -1.98
N PHE A 133 6.96 -5.97 -1.08
CA PHE A 133 6.41 -7.30 -1.39
C PHE A 133 4.88 -7.33 -1.37
N THR A 134 4.26 -6.60 -0.43
CA THR A 134 2.79 -6.60 -0.25
C THR A 134 2.04 -5.93 -1.40
N GLN A 135 2.73 -5.08 -2.17
CA GLN A 135 2.16 -4.41 -3.35
C GLN A 135 1.70 -5.41 -4.42
N LEU A 136 2.38 -6.56 -4.54
CA LEU A 136 2.10 -7.54 -5.58
C LEU A 136 0.68 -8.09 -5.47
N ALA A 137 0.28 -8.55 -4.30
CA ALA A 137 -1.07 -9.08 -4.06
C ALA A 137 -2.15 -8.03 -4.34
N ASN A 138 -1.94 -6.78 -3.89
CA ASN A 138 -2.86 -5.67 -4.16
C ASN A 138 -3.00 -5.34 -5.66
N LEU A 139 -1.90 -5.47 -6.43
CA LEU A 139 -1.93 -5.23 -7.88
C LEU A 139 -2.54 -6.37 -8.67
N THR A 140 -2.41 -7.60 -8.21
CA THR A 140 -2.82 -8.80 -8.94
C THR A 140 -4.16 -9.36 -8.49
N GLY A 141 -4.68 -8.90 -7.34
CA GLY A 141 -5.91 -9.41 -6.73
C GLY A 141 -5.79 -10.84 -6.21
N THR A 142 -4.55 -11.34 -6.02
CA THR A 142 -4.32 -12.67 -5.48
C THR A 142 -4.43 -12.68 -3.95
N PRO A 143 -4.91 -13.78 -3.34
CA PRO A 143 -4.95 -13.91 -1.90
C PRO A 143 -3.54 -13.91 -1.30
N ALA A 144 -3.39 -13.21 -0.19
CA ALA A 144 -2.16 -13.16 0.57
C ALA A 144 -2.45 -13.12 2.06
N MET A 145 -1.60 -13.76 2.86
CA MET A 145 -1.63 -13.67 4.32
C MET A 145 -0.25 -13.33 4.85
N SER A 146 -0.20 -12.68 6.00
CA SER A 146 1.01 -12.46 6.78
C SER A 146 0.86 -13.10 8.14
N VAL A 147 1.81 -13.95 8.51
CA VAL A 147 1.83 -14.63 9.82
C VAL A 147 3.12 -14.28 10.56
N PRO A 148 3.07 -14.04 11.89
CA PRO A 148 4.22 -13.63 12.69
C PRO A 148 5.06 -14.85 13.06
N LEU A 149 5.98 -15.26 12.19
CA LEU A 149 6.84 -16.43 12.41
C LEU A 149 8.19 -16.08 13.06
N HIS A 150 8.47 -14.80 13.24
CA HIS A 150 9.69 -14.36 13.91
C HIS A 150 9.43 -13.14 14.80
N TRP A 151 10.27 -12.95 15.82
CA TRP A 151 10.26 -11.80 16.71
C TRP A 151 11.66 -11.20 16.80
N THR A 152 11.75 -9.87 16.81
CA THR A 152 12.98 -9.17 17.09
C THR A 152 13.42 -9.39 18.53
N ALA A 153 14.68 -9.04 18.87
CA ALA A 153 15.16 -9.08 20.23
C ALA A 153 14.32 -8.20 21.18
N ASP A 154 13.73 -7.12 20.65
CA ASP A 154 12.85 -6.20 21.38
C ASP A 154 11.39 -6.70 21.47
N GLY A 155 11.11 -7.93 21.00
CA GLY A 155 9.79 -8.54 21.08
C GLY A 155 8.79 -8.09 20.02
N LEU A 156 9.20 -7.38 18.96
CA LEU A 156 8.32 -7.00 17.85
C LEU A 156 8.11 -8.18 16.90
N PRO A 157 6.84 -8.49 16.51
CA PRO A 157 6.58 -9.54 15.56
C PRO A 157 7.04 -9.15 14.14
N LEU A 158 7.66 -10.07 13.44
CA LEU A 158 8.01 -9.95 12.03
C LEU A 158 7.18 -10.92 11.21
N GLY A 159 6.41 -10.38 10.27
CA GLY A 159 5.54 -11.14 9.40
C GLY A 159 6.29 -11.82 8.25
N VAL A 160 5.89 -13.05 7.98
CA VAL A 160 6.21 -13.77 6.74
C VAL A 160 4.94 -13.79 5.89
N GLN A 161 5.06 -13.30 4.65
CA GLN A 161 3.94 -13.23 3.72
C GLN A 161 3.92 -14.45 2.82
N PHE A 162 2.74 -15.03 2.67
CA PHE A 162 2.44 -16.08 1.71
C PHE A 162 1.41 -15.57 0.72
N VAL A 163 1.66 -15.75 -0.58
CA VAL A 163 0.75 -15.41 -1.67
C VAL A 163 0.36 -16.69 -2.39
N ALA A 164 -0.93 -16.96 -2.55
CA ALA A 164 -1.46 -18.11 -3.27
C ALA A 164 -1.99 -17.70 -4.65
N ARG A 165 -2.46 -18.69 -5.42
CA ARG A 165 -3.17 -18.46 -6.68
C ARG A 165 -4.47 -17.72 -6.43
N PHE A 166 -4.95 -17.04 -7.45
CA PHE A 166 -6.25 -16.39 -7.40
C PHE A 166 -7.35 -17.41 -7.06
N GLY A 167 -8.14 -17.11 -6.01
CA GLY A 167 -9.24 -17.97 -5.54
C GLY A 167 -8.81 -19.13 -4.63
N GLU A 168 -7.53 -19.21 -4.22
CA GLU A 168 -7.02 -20.25 -3.30
C GLU A 168 -6.80 -19.73 -1.87
N GLU A 169 -7.75 -18.98 -1.33
CA GLU A 169 -7.74 -18.50 0.05
C GLU A 169 -7.72 -19.65 1.07
N ASP A 170 -8.40 -20.74 0.75
CA ASP A 170 -8.47 -21.96 1.56
C ASP A 170 -7.09 -22.57 1.79
N ARG A 171 -6.23 -22.56 0.78
CA ARG A 171 -4.84 -23.02 0.89
C ARG A 171 -4.04 -22.21 1.90
N LEU A 172 -4.23 -20.89 1.92
CA LEU A 172 -3.57 -20.02 2.90
C LEU A 172 -4.07 -20.31 4.32
N LEU A 173 -5.38 -20.50 4.50
CA LEU A 173 -5.96 -20.83 5.80
C LEU A 173 -5.50 -22.20 6.33
N GLN A 174 -5.41 -23.21 5.45
CA GLN A 174 -4.86 -24.51 5.79
C GLN A 174 -3.39 -24.41 6.21
N LEU A 175 -2.59 -23.66 5.48
CA LEU A 175 -1.19 -23.41 5.84
C LEU A 175 -1.07 -22.67 7.17
N ALA A 176 -1.91 -21.64 7.41
CA ALA A 176 -1.90 -20.89 8.66
C ALA A 176 -2.16 -21.81 9.86
N ALA A 177 -3.15 -22.72 9.75
CA ALA A 177 -3.45 -23.71 10.80
C ALA A 177 -2.27 -24.67 11.07
N GLN A 178 -1.58 -25.12 10.02
CA GLN A 178 -0.38 -25.97 10.16
C GLN A 178 0.77 -25.21 10.83
N LEU A 179 1.01 -23.96 10.41
CA LEU A 179 2.06 -23.12 10.98
C LEU A 179 1.77 -22.77 12.44
N GLU A 180 0.51 -22.46 12.79
CA GLU A 180 0.10 -22.21 14.19
C GLU A 180 0.33 -23.44 15.07
N THR A 181 0.09 -24.64 14.54
CA THR A 181 0.37 -25.90 15.26
C THR A 181 1.87 -26.10 15.45
N ALA A 182 2.69 -25.81 14.42
CA ALA A 182 4.13 -26.03 14.46
C ALA A 182 4.88 -24.97 15.28
N GLN A 183 4.42 -23.72 15.23
CA GLN A 183 5.02 -22.58 15.92
C GLN A 183 3.93 -21.62 16.40
N PRO A 184 3.28 -21.90 17.55
CA PRO A 184 2.16 -21.11 18.06
C PRO A 184 2.51 -19.63 18.27
N TRP A 185 1.69 -18.73 17.75
CA TRP A 185 1.84 -17.27 17.95
C TRP A 185 0.62 -16.62 18.61
N PHE A 186 -0.55 -17.27 18.59
CA PHE A 186 -1.80 -16.66 19.05
C PHE A 186 -1.77 -16.22 20.52
N ALA A 187 -1.06 -16.97 21.37
CA ALA A 187 -0.88 -16.63 22.77
C ALA A 187 0.20 -15.58 23.05
N ARG A 188 0.95 -15.14 22.05
CA ARG A 188 2.01 -14.11 22.20
C ARG A 188 1.43 -12.71 22.10
N LEU A 189 0.65 -12.32 23.11
CA LEU A 189 0.04 -11.00 23.20
C LEU A 189 0.99 -10.00 23.87
N PRO A 190 0.92 -8.70 23.52
CA PRO A 190 1.63 -7.64 24.25
C PRO A 190 1.23 -7.63 25.73
N ALA A 191 2.17 -7.32 26.60
CA ALA A 191 1.98 -7.34 28.07
C ALA A 191 0.78 -6.49 28.54
N TRP A 192 0.49 -5.37 27.85
CA TRP A 192 -0.64 -4.50 28.18
C TRP A 192 -2.00 -5.12 27.88
N VAL A 193 -2.08 -6.10 26.95
CA VAL A 193 -3.33 -6.85 26.67
C VAL A 193 -3.61 -7.87 27.78
N MET A 194 -2.56 -8.39 28.45
CA MET A 194 -2.68 -9.40 29.50
C MET A 194 -3.03 -8.80 30.86
N GLN A 195 -3.09 -7.47 30.98
CA GLN A 195 -3.36 -6.74 32.24
C GLN A 195 -4.80 -6.20 32.32
N GLY A 196 -5.65 -6.43 31.33
CA GLY A 196 -7.09 -6.13 31.30
C GLY A 196 -7.87 -7.41 31.52
#